data_c75d73f72d1193527c94e55c67a05c7d
#
_entry.id   c75d73f72d1193527c94e55c67a05c7d
#
_cell.length_a   1.000
_cell.length_b   1.000
_cell.length_c   1.000
_cell.angle_alpha   90.00
_cell.angle_beta   90.00
_cell.angle_gamma   90.00
#
_symmetry.space_group_name_H-M   'P 1'
#
loop_
_entity.id
_entity.type
_entity.pdbx_description
1 polymer ?
#
loop_
_entity_poly.entity_id
_entity_poly.type
_entity_poly.pdbx_seq_one_letter_code
_entity_poly.pdbx_strand_id
1 'polypeptide(L)'
;MDQIMKKEQIADELAQRTGFYKKNMRDVVNALEDIVLENLQSATFEQDSEFHLAPGIVIGGKRTPERESIDPRDRSPIITPEKVVPYAEFKMSIRKKLYEKSKKKGKKG
;
A
#
# COMPACT_ATOMS: atom_id res chain seq x y z
N MET A 1 20.29 -7.10 11.29
CA MET A 1 19.69 -7.19 10.00
C MET A 1 18.57 -6.19 9.81
N ASP A 2 18.57 -5.54 8.70
CA ASP A 2 17.58 -4.51 8.42
C ASP A 2 16.28 -5.16 7.93
N GLN A 3 15.17 -4.82 8.58
CA GLN A 3 13.87 -5.36 8.20
C GLN A 3 13.11 -4.43 7.25
N ILE A 4 13.71 -3.31 6.92
CA ILE A 4 13.09 -2.35 6.02
C ILE A 4 13.58 -2.60 4.60
N MET A 5 12.64 -2.82 3.68
CA MET A 5 12.97 -2.99 2.27
C MET A 5 12.50 -1.77 1.49
N LYS A 6 13.44 -1.00 1.02
CA LYS A 6 13.13 0.16 0.18
C LYS A 6 13.23 -0.26 -1.29
N LYS A 7 12.90 0.67 -2.18
CA LYS A 7 12.85 0.39 -3.60
C LYS A 7 14.10 -0.33 -4.13
N GLU A 8 15.27 0.09 -3.71
CA GLU A 8 16.51 -0.52 -4.17
C GLU A 8 16.63 -1.97 -3.72
N GLN A 9 16.29 -2.25 -2.47
CA GLN A 9 16.34 -3.61 -1.95
C GLN A 9 15.30 -4.50 -2.61
N ILE A 10 14.12 -3.94 -2.89
CA ILE A 10 13.08 -4.69 -3.59
C ILE A 10 13.55 -5.06 -4.98
N ALA A 11 14.18 -4.12 -5.70
CA ALA A 11 14.70 -4.39 -7.04
C ALA A 11 15.79 -5.45 -7.01
N ASP A 12 16.68 -5.38 -6.00
CA ASP A 12 17.73 -6.39 -5.83
C ASP A 12 17.13 -7.78 -5.66
N GLU A 13 16.14 -7.88 -4.75
CA GLU A 13 15.54 -9.17 -4.44
C GLU A 13 14.80 -9.73 -5.64
N LEU A 14 14.12 -8.88 -6.38
CA LEU A 14 13.42 -9.30 -7.59
C LEU A 14 14.42 -9.79 -8.64
N ALA A 15 15.54 -9.09 -8.79
CA ALA A 15 16.57 -9.51 -9.74
C ALA A 15 17.13 -10.88 -9.36
N GLN A 16 17.39 -11.11 -8.09
CA GLN A 16 17.92 -12.38 -7.63
C GLN A 16 16.95 -13.53 -7.86
N ARG A 17 15.67 -13.29 -7.62
CA ARG A 17 14.66 -14.34 -7.73
C ARG A 17 14.26 -14.63 -9.16
N THR A 18 14.35 -13.65 -10.05
CA THR A 18 13.91 -13.80 -11.44
C THR A 18 15.03 -14.04 -12.42
N GLY A 19 16.26 -13.68 -12.04
CA GLY A 19 17.37 -13.75 -12.97
C GLY A 19 17.48 -12.58 -13.92
N PHE A 20 16.60 -11.58 -13.77
CA PHE A 20 16.67 -10.37 -14.59
C PHE A 20 17.68 -9.39 -14.02
N TYR A 21 18.10 -8.44 -14.83
CA TYR A 21 19.04 -7.41 -14.37
C TYR A 21 18.36 -6.49 -13.37
N LYS A 22 19.13 -6.05 -12.37
CA LYS A 22 18.64 -5.13 -11.37
C LYS A 22 18.08 -3.86 -11.99
N LYS A 23 18.73 -3.34 -13.03
CA LYS A 23 18.25 -2.15 -13.71
C LYS A 23 16.83 -2.32 -14.22
N ASN A 24 16.57 -3.48 -14.83
CA ASN A 24 15.22 -3.75 -15.35
C ASN A 24 14.21 -3.89 -14.22
N MET A 25 14.63 -4.48 -13.11
CA MET A 25 13.73 -4.64 -11.97
C MET A 25 13.43 -3.29 -11.31
N ARG A 26 14.37 -2.37 -11.33
CA ARG A 26 14.13 -1.02 -10.84
C ARG A 26 13.05 -0.34 -11.69
N ASP A 27 13.14 -0.51 -13.00
CA ASP A 27 12.12 0.04 -13.90
C ASP A 27 10.75 -0.59 -13.64
N VAL A 28 10.74 -1.90 -13.36
CA VAL A 28 9.50 -2.60 -13.04
C VAL A 28 8.88 -2.05 -11.75
N VAL A 29 9.70 -1.83 -10.73
CA VAL A 29 9.21 -1.30 -9.47
C VAL A 29 8.66 0.11 -9.65
N ASN A 30 9.34 0.94 -10.46
CA ASN A 30 8.86 2.28 -10.74
C ASN A 30 7.52 2.25 -11.48
N ALA A 31 7.39 1.35 -12.45
CA ALA A 31 6.14 1.21 -13.19
C ALA A 31 5.01 0.73 -12.27
N LEU A 32 5.32 -0.17 -11.35
CA LEU A 32 4.33 -0.65 -10.40
C LEU A 32 3.85 0.49 -9.50
N GLU A 33 4.76 1.34 -9.05
CA GLU A 33 4.39 2.50 -8.25
C GLU A 33 3.41 3.40 -9.00
N ASP A 34 3.70 3.67 -10.27
CA ASP A 34 2.82 4.50 -11.09
C ASP A 34 1.42 3.87 -11.23
N ILE A 35 1.39 2.56 -11.45
CA ILE A 35 0.11 1.85 -11.57
C ILE A 35 -0.70 1.95 -10.29
N VAL A 36 -0.04 1.80 -9.14
CA VAL A 36 -0.73 1.90 -7.86
C VAL A 36 -1.30 3.30 -7.66
N LEU A 37 -0.51 4.33 -7.96
CA LEU A 37 -0.97 5.71 -7.83
C LEU A 37 -2.16 6.00 -8.74
N GLU A 38 -2.10 5.53 -9.98
CA GLU A 38 -3.21 5.71 -10.91
C GLU A 38 -4.47 5.02 -10.42
N ASN A 39 -4.30 3.81 -9.89
CA ASN A 39 -5.44 3.08 -9.35
C ASN A 39 -6.06 3.80 -8.16
N LEU A 40 -5.24 4.33 -7.26
CA LEU A 40 -5.74 5.07 -6.11
C LEU A 40 -6.53 6.30 -6.55
N GLN A 41 -6.05 7.00 -7.58
CA GLN A 41 -6.74 8.18 -8.08
C GLN A 41 -8.08 7.86 -8.75
N SER A 42 -8.31 6.61 -9.10
CA SER A 42 -9.56 6.21 -9.75
C SER A 42 -10.72 6.05 -8.78
N ALA A 43 -10.49 6.20 -7.48
CA ALA A 43 -11.56 6.10 -6.50
C ALA A 43 -12.61 7.17 -6.71
N THR A 44 -13.88 6.82 -6.52
CA THR A 44 -15.00 7.75 -6.62
C THR A 44 -15.65 7.89 -5.25
N PHE A 45 -16.57 8.83 -5.12
CA PHE A 45 -17.29 9.00 -3.85
C PHE A 45 -18.17 7.80 -3.53
N GLU A 46 -18.55 7.06 -4.55
CA GLU A 46 -19.46 5.93 -4.39
C GLU A 46 -18.73 4.60 -4.22
N GLN A 47 -17.48 4.54 -4.68
CA GLN A 47 -16.75 3.28 -4.66
C GLN A 47 -15.26 3.51 -4.46
N ASP A 48 -14.69 2.82 -3.49
CA ASP A 48 -13.26 2.85 -3.26
C ASP A 48 -12.54 2.15 -4.39
N SER A 49 -11.32 2.57 -4.67
CA SER A 49 -10.48 1.84 -5.59
C SER A 49 -9.82 0.69 -4.85
N GLU A 50 -9.46 -0.36 -5.58
CA GLU A 50 -8.76 -1.50 -5.00
C GLU A 50 -7.66 -1.96 -5.95
N PHE A 51 -6.50 -2.19 -5.39
CA PHE A 51 -5.38 -2.75 -6.12
C PHE A 51 -4.92 -3.99 -5.36
N HIS A 52 -5.13 -5.14 -5.96
CA HIS A 52 -4.76 -6.42 -5.35
C HIS A 52 -3.34 -6.77 -5.73
N LEU A 53 -2.40 -6.39 -4.88
CA LEU A 53 -0.98 -6.61 -5.12
C LEU A 53 -0.67 -8.10 -5.16
N ALA A 54 -1.31 -8.84 -4.28
CA ALA A 54 -1.15 -10.28 -4.18
C ALA A 54 -2.42 -10.81 -3.52
N PRO A 55 -2.67 -12.12 -3.60
CA PRO A 55 -3.83 -12.68 -2.90
C PRO A 55 -3.79 -12.31 -1.43
N GLY A 56 -4.78 -11.60 -0.95
CA GLY A 56 -4.87 -11.20 0.44
C GLY A 56 -4.23 -9.87 0.79
N ILE A 57 -3.57 -9.21 -0.15
CA ILE A 57 -2.98 -7.90 0.09
C ILE A 57 -3.66 -6.89 -0.83
N VAL A 58 -4.44 -6.00 -0.24
CA VAL A 58 -5.21 -5.01 -1.00
C VAL A 58 -4.79 -3.60 -0.60
N ILE A 59 -4.46 -2.80 -1.58
CA ILE A 59 -4.18 -1.38 -1.40
C ILE A 59 -5.37 -0.64 -1.96
N GLY A 60 -6.00 0.20 -1.15
CA GLY A 60 -7.20 0.89 -1.58
C GLY A 60 -7.11 2.39 -1.43
N GLY A 61 -8.01 3.07 -2.11
CA GLY A 61 -8.16 4.50 -1.98
C GLY A 61 -9.60 4.86 -1.76
N LYS A 62 -9.83 5.80 -0.87
CA LYS A 62 -11.17 6.30 -0.59
C LYS A 62 -11.21 7.79 -0.89
N ARG A 63 -12.10 8.19 -1.76
CA ARG A 63 -12.22 9.61 -2.12
C ARG A 63 -13.13 10.30 -1.13
N THR A 64 -12.62 11.37 -0.51
CA THR A 64 -13.39 12.16 0.44
C THR A 64 -13.69 13.53 -0.16
N PRO A 65 -14.91 14.05 0.06
CA PRO A 65 -15.27 15.35 -0.49
C PRO A 65 -14.61 16.50 0.24
N GLU A 66 -14.65 17.66 -0.39
CA GLU A 66 -14.18 18.88 0.25
C GLU A 66 -15.03 19.12 1.50
N ARG A 67 -14.37 19.54 2.56
CA ARG A 67 -15.04 19.82 3.83
C ARG A 67 -14.64 21.18 4.35
N GLU A 68 -15.59 21.84 5.00
CA GLU A 68 -15.33 23.09 5.67
C GLU A 68 -15.43 22.86 7.17
N SER A 69 -14.48 23.38 7.91
CA SER A 69 -14.48 23.29 9.36
C SER A 69 -13.98 24.60 9.93
N ILE A 70 -13.99 24.72 11.24
CA ILE A 70 -13.58 25.93 11.93
C ILE A 70 -12.40 25.60 12.84
N ASP A 71 -11.35 26.41 12.73
CA ASP A 71 -10.21 26.28 13.60
C ASP A 71 -10.64 26.65 15.02
N PRO A 72 -10.52 25.76 16.01
CA PRO A 72 -10.94 26.05 17.37
C PRO A 72 -10.14 27.16 18.04
N ARG A 73 -8.98 27.51 17.52
CA ARG A 73 -8.13 28.51 18.14
C ARG A 73 -8.56 29.93 17.82
N ASP A 74 -8.86 30.20 16.55
CA ASP A 74 -9.21 31.56 16.12
C ASP A 74 -10.53 31.62 15.37
N ARG A 75 -11.20 30.48 15.24
CA ARG A 75 -12.50 30.38 14.57
C ARG A 75 -12.44 30.74 13.08
N SER A 76 -11.25 30.70 12.49
CA SER A 76 -11.17 30.94 11.06
C SER A 76 -11.64 29.68 10.30
N PRO A 77 -12.19 29.89 9.10
CA PRO A 77 -12.63 28.73 8.32
C PRO A 77 -11.43 27.95 7.77
N ILE A 78 -11.54 26.63 7.85
CA ILE A 78 -10.55 25.71 7.29
C ILE A 78 -11.24 24.92 6.22
N ILE A 79 -10.71 24.96 5.00
CA ILE A 79 -11.26 24.19 3.90
C ILE A 79 -10.32 23.03 3.62
N THR A 80 -10.82 21.81 3.80
CA THR A 80 -10.07 20.60 3.47
C THR A 80 -10.48 20.19 2.07
N PRO A 81 -9.57 20.21 1.10
CA PRO A 81 -9.95 19.90 -0.28
C PRO A 81 -10.31 18.43 -0.47
N GLU A 82 -11.00 18.14 -1.55
CA GLU A 82 -11.27 16.79 -1.95
C GLU A 82 -9.95 16.04 -2.13
N LYS A 83 -9.89 14.83 -1.65
CA LYS A 83 -8.66 14.04 -1.72
C LYS A 83 -8.96 12.55 -1.69
N VAL A 84 -7.96 11.76 -2.05
CA VAL A 84 -8.02 10.32 -1.93
C VAL A 84 -7.16 9.93 -0.72
N VAL A 85 -7.77 9.21 0.22
CA VAL A 85 -7.07 8.72 1.40
C VAL A 85 -6.68 7.28 1.13
N PRO A 86 -5.39 6.96 1.11
CA PRO A 86 -4.95 5.60 0.88
C PRO A 86 -5.04 4.75 2.12
N TYR A 87 -5.25 3.46 1.93
CA TYR A 87 -5.22 2.50 3.03
C TYR A 87 -4.76 1.15 2.49
N ALA A 88 -4.41 0.25 3.40
CA ALA A 88 -4.01 -1.09 3.02
C ALA A 88 -4.78 -2.07 3.89
N GLU A 89 -5.16 -3.18 3.29
CA GLU A 89 -5.92 -4.21 3.97
C GLU A 89 -5.27 -5.56 3.74
N PHE A 90 -5.18 -6.36 4.81
CA PHE A 90 -4.66 -7.72 4.73
C PHE A 90 -5.79 -8.67 5.06
N LYS A 91 -6.16 -9.48 4.08
CA LYS A 91 -7.25 -10.42 4.24
C LYS A 91 -6.86 -11.56 5.17
N MET A 92 -7.87 -12.28 5.62
CA MET A 92 -7.67 -13.37 6.56
C MET A 92 -6.69 -14.43 6.02
N SER A 93 -6.68 -14.66 4.72
CA SER A 93 -5.78 -15.65 4.13
C SER A 93 -4.31 -15.33 4.40
N ILE A 94 -3.93 -14.06 4.33
CA ILE A 94 -2.56 -13.63 4.62
C ILE A 94 -2.30 -13.71 6.11
N ARG A 95 -3.25 -13.24 6.91
CA ARG A 95 -3.10 -13.27 8.36
C ARG A 95 -2.94 -14.70 8.85
N LYS A 96 -3.70 -15.61 8.27
CA LYS A 96 -3.63 -17.02 8.64
C LYS A 96 -2.28 -17.61 8.29
N LYS A 97 -1.75 -17.29 7.11
CA LYS A 97 -0.43 -17.79 6.72
C LYS A 97 0.66 -17.31 7.66
N LEU A 98 0.59 -16.04 8.05
CA LEU A 98 1.55 -15.49 8.98
C LEU A 98 1.44 -16.13 10.36
N TYR A 99 0.21 -16.34 10.81
CA TYR A 99 -0.03 -16.98 12.09
C TYR A 99 0.52 -18.40 12.11
N GLU A 100 0.28 -19.16 11.07
CA GLU A 100 0.76 -20.53 11.00
C GLU A 100 2.28 -20.61 11.00
N LYS A 101 2.94 -19.69 10.32
CA LYS A 101 4.40 -19.64 10.35
C LYS A 101 4.91 -19.32 11.74
N SER A 102 4.31 -18.37 12.40
CA SER A 102 4.68 -18.01 13.77
C SER A 102 4.46 -19.19 14.71
N LYS A 103 3.34 -19.86 14.57
CA LYS A 103 2.99 -20.98 15.40
C LYS A 103 4.01 -22.12 15.24
N LYS A 104 4.41 -22.39 14.01
CA LYS A 104 5.42 -23.40 13.76
C LYS A 104 6.71 -23.06 14.47
N LYS A 105 7.12 -21.81 14.38
CA LYS A 105 8.32 -21.39 15.06
C LYS A 105 8.18 -21.53 16.56
N GLY A 106 7.06 -21.11 17.08
CA GLY A 106 6.84 -21.17 18.51
C GLY A 106 6.80 -22.58 19.05
N LYS A 107 6.43 -23.51 18.22
CA LYS A 107 6.33 -24.88 18.67
C LYS A 107 7.64 -25.54 18.95
N LYS A 108 8.69 -24.95 18.53
CA LYS A 108 9.97 -25.52 18.79
C LYS A 108 10.25 -25.66 20.24
N GLY A 109 9.63 -24.89 21.00
CA GLY A 109 9.80 -25.00 22.42
C GLY A 109 9.38 -26.33 22.94
#